data_dc0aeb49f08d7e81d9dc08c298b37312
#
_entry.id   dc0aeb49f08d7e81d9dc08c298b37312
#
_cell.length_a   1.000
_cell.length_b   1.000
_cell.length_c   1.000
_cell.angle_alpha   90.00
_cell.angle_beta   90.00
_cell.angle_gamma   90.00
#
_symmetry.space_group_name_H-M   'P 1'
#
loop_
_entity.id
_entity.type
_entity.pdbx_description
1 polymer ?
#
loop_
_entity_poly.entity_id
_entity_poly.type
_entity_poly.pdbx_seq_one_letter_code
_entity_poly.pdbx_strand_id
1 'polypeptide(L)'
;PNVAVVLSGMSNMEQLKDNIYTMTNFKSISKEEQNVIDRVIEELKKINPIPCTGCRYCMDCSFGVDIPEVFKVYNNYKKTENKELTYRDYFIYMNQDKRADKCQKCGICISKCPQHIDIPEELEKIHEELVSI
;
A
#
# COMPACT_ATOMS: atom_id res chain seq x y z
N PRO A 1 -1.86 -26.17 -1.23
CA PRO A 1 -1.47 -27.18 -0.24
C PRO A 1 -1.14 -26.57 1.13
N ASN A 2 -0.90 -25.26 1.23
CA ASN A 2 -0.46 -24.60 2.47
C ASN A 2 -1.56 -23.73 3.12
N VAL A 3 -2.79 -23.80 2.64
CA VAL A 3 -3.95 -23.09 3.19
C VAL A 3 -4.88 -24.10 3.83
N ALA A 4 -5.06 -24.02 5.15
CA ALA A 4 -5.94 -24.92 5.90
C ALA A 4 -7.39 -24.43 5.89
N VAL A 5 -7.60 -23.12 5.96
CA VAL A 5 -8.92 -22.48 6.04
C VAL A 5 -8.91 -21.18 5.27
N VAL A 6 -9.98 -20.91 4.52
CA VAL A 6 -10.25 -19.61 3.91
C VAL A 6 -11.41 -18.95 4.66
N LEU A 7 -11.17 -17.76 5.21
CA LEU A 7 -12.20 -16.95 5.84
C LEU A 7 -12.80 -16.00 4.79
N SER A 8 -14.13 -15.97 4.72
CA SER A 8 -14.86 -15.09 3.81
C SER A 8 -15.95 -14.34 4.57
N GLY A 9 -16.02 -13.02 4.38
CA GLY A 9 -17.10 -12.16 4.90
C GLY A 9 -18.33 -12.28 4.01
N MET A 10 -19.35 -13.03 4.46
CA MET A 10 -20.62 -13.21 3.76
C MET A 10 -21.73 -12.55 4.54
N SER A 11 -22.56 -11.77 3.85
CA SER A 11 -23.69 -11.05 4.48
C SER A 11 -25.06 -11.53 4.00
N ASN A 12 -25.10 -12.42 3.00
CA ASN A 12 -26.34 -12.99 2.49
C ASN A 12 -26.17 -14.45 2.01
N MET A 13 -27.28 -15.12 1.77
CA MET A 13 -27.31 -16.54 1.40
C MET A 13 -26.76 -16.81 -0.01
N GLU A 14 -26.85 -15.87 -0.91
CA GLU A 14 -26.34 -15.99 -2.28
C GLU A 14 -24.80 -16.07 -2.26
N GLN A 15 -24.15 -15.17 -1.54
CA GLN A 15 -22.68 -15.19 -1.34
C GLN A 15 -22.21 -16.50 -0.68
N LEU A 16 -22.96 -17.01 0.29
CA LEU A 16 -22.65 -18.31 0.92
C LEU A 16 -22.68 -19.45 -0.11
N LYS A 17 -23.73 -19.53 -0.92
CA LYS A 17 -23.88 -20.55 -1.96
C LYS A 17 -22.77 -20.47 -3.01
N ASP A 18 -22.42 -19.26 -3.46
CA ASP A 18 -21.33 -19.02 -4.40
C ASP A 18 -19.98 -19.46 -3.86
N ASN A 19 -19.67 -19.10 -2.60
CA ASN A 19 -18.43 -19.52 -1.94
C ASN A 19 -18.35 -21.05 -1.77
N ILE A 20 -19.46 -21.71 -1.38
CA ILE A 20 -19.52 -23.17 -1.27
C ILE A 20 -19.29 -23.80 -2.64
N TYR A 21 -19.96 -23.29 -3.68
CA TYR A 21 -19.78 -23.79 -5.04
C TYR A 21 -18.32 -23.66 -5.50
N THR A 22 -17.70 -22.50 -5.29
CA THR A 22 -16.30 -22.22 -5.64
C THR A 22 -15.36 -23.19 -4.93
N MET A 23 -15.52 -23.41 -3.63
CA MET A 23 -14.66 -24.31 -2.85
C MET A 23 -14.87 -25.78 -3.20
N THR A 24 -16.11 -26.19 -3.49
CA THR A 24 -16.43 -27.58 -3.89
C THR A 24 -15.86 -27.91 -5.28
N ASN A 25 -15.83 -26.93 -6.19
CA ASN A 25 -15.35 -27.08 -7.55
C ASN A 25 -13.93 -26.51 -7.74
N PHE A 26 -13.19 -26.33 -6.66
CA PHE A 26 -11.86 -25.72 -6.69
C PHE A 26 -10.92 -26.43 -7.67
N LYS A 27 -10.28 -25.63 -8.52
CA LYS A 27 -9.19 -26.06 -9.39
C LYS A 27 -7.99 -25.18 -9.15
N SER A 28 -6.83 -25.79 -9.02
CA SER A 28 -5.58 -25.01 -8.98
C SER A 28 -5.38 -24.26 -10.29
N ILE A 29 -4.85 -23.05 -10.19
CA ILE A 29 -4.46 -22.28 -11.38
C ILE A 29 -3.38 -23.05 -12.16
N SER A 30 -3.42 -22.92 -13.48
CA SER A 30 -2.41 -23.50 -14.37
C SER A 30 -1.09 -22.70 -14.30
N LYS A 31 -0.04 -23.27 -14.88
CA LYS A 31 1.24 -22.57 -14.96
C LYS A 31 1.16 -21.32 -15.85
N GLU A 32 0.36 -21.37 -16.89
CA GLU A 32 0.10 -20.28 -17.81
C GLU A 32 -0.61 -19.11 -17.08
N GLU A 33 -1.62 -19.43 -16.28
CA GLU A 33 -2.33 -18.44 -15.44
C GLU A 33 -1.39 -17.84 -14.38
N GLN A 34 -0.56 -18.66 -13.73
CA GLN A 34 0.45 -18.17 -12.80
C GLN A 34 1.43 -17.21 -13.47
N ASN A 35 1.91 -17.52 -14.67
CA ASN A 35 2.80 -16.66 -15.43
C ASN A 35 2.14 -15.30 -15.79
N VAL A 36 0.82 -15.26 -15.99
CA VAL A 36 0.09 -14.00 -16.19
C VAL A 36 0.08 -13.19 -14.90
N ILE A 37 -0.23 -13.83 -13.78
CA ILE A 37 -0.21 -13.18 -12.46
C ILE A 37 1.17 -12.61 -12.15
N ASP A 38 2.23 -13.38 -12.36
CA ASP A 38 3.60 -12.96 -12.09
C ASP A 38 3.98 -11.72 -12.92
N ARG A 39 3.61 -11.69 -14.21
CA ARG A 39 3.84 -10.49 -15.05
C ARG A 39 3.06 -9.27 -14.55
N VAL A 40 1.81 -9.46 -14.15
CA VAL A 40 1.01 -8.35 -13.58
C VAL A 40 1.64 -7.83 -12.29
N ILE A 41 2.13 -8.72 -11.42
CA ILE A 41 2.82 -8.33 -10.19
C ILE A 41 4.07 -7.49 -10.51
N GLU A 42 4.87 -7.90 -11.48
CA GLU A 42 6.07 -7.14 -11.88
C GLU A 42 5.73 -5.75 -12.44
N GLU A 43 4.68 -5.63 -13.24
CA GLU A 43 4.24 -4.31 -13.73
C GLU A 43 3.69 -3.43 -12.60
N LEU A 44 2.92 -4.01 -11.68
CA LEU A 44 2.40 -3.27 -10.52
C LEU A 44 3.51 -2.76 -9.60
N LYS A 45 4.58 -3.52 -9.40
CA LYS A 45 5.76 -3.08 -8.60
C LYS A 45 6.43 -1.84 -9.19
N LYS A 46 6.47 -1.72 -10.52
CA LYS A 46 7.07 -0.55 -11.19
C LYS A 46 6.31 0.75 -10.90
N ILE A 47 4.98 0.68 -10.85
CA ILE A 47 4.09 1.84 -10.69
C ILE A 47 3.63 2.09 -9.26
N ASN A 48 3.98 1.21 -8.32
CA ASN A 48 3.60 1.32 -6.91
C ASN A 48 4.81 0.98 -6.03
N PRO A 49 5.82 1.85 -5.99
CA PRO A 49 7.12 1.54 -5.39
C PRO A 49 7.04 1.30 -3.87
N ILE A 50 6.06 1.93 -3.19
CA ILE A 50 5.84 1.69 -1.76
C ILE A 50 4.70 0.69 -1.59
N PRO A 51 4.94 -0.53 -1.08
CA PRO A 51 3.92 -1.58 -0.94
C PRO A 51 2.98 -1.34 0.26
N CYS A 52 2.60 -0.08 0.50
CA CYS A 52 1.71 0.30 1.58
C CYS A 52 0.26 -0.09 1.27
N THR A 53 -0.38 -0.85 2.17
CA THR A 53 -1.79 -1.26 2.06
C THR A 53 -2.76 -0.29 2.72
N GLY A 54 -2.28 0.79 3.33
CA GLY A 54 -3.12 1.75 4.04
C GLY A 54 -3.75 1.22 5.34
N CYS A 55 -3.24 0.14 5.91
CA CYS A 55 -3.78 -0.50 7.12
C CYS A 55 -3.71 0.39 8.38
N ARG A 56 -2.90 1.44 8.36
CA ARG A 56 -2.74 2.44 9.42
C ARG A 56 -2.17 1.93 10.75
N TYR A 57 -1.59 0.72 10.82
CA TYR A 57 -0.96 0.22 12.06
C TYR A 57 0.26 1.04 12.50
N CYS A 58 0.92 1.74 11.56
CA CYS A 58 1.99 2.69 11.84
C CYS A 58 1.51 4.05 12.35
N MET A 59 0.17 4.29 12.40
CA MET A 59 -0.38 5.55 12.88
C MET A 59 -0.25 5.69 14.40
N ASP A 60 -0.58 6.89 14.90
CA ASP A 60 -0.14 7.47 16.15
C ASP A 60 1.38 7.71 16.16
N CYS A 61 1.87 8.22 15.00
CA CYS A 61 3.24 8.72 14.92
C CYS A 61 3.42 9.87 15.94
N SER A 62 4.37 9.71 16.86
CA SER A 62 4.63 10.71 17.92
C SER A 62 5.02 12.08 17.38
N PHE A 63 5.42 12.16 16.12
CA PHE A 63 5.79 13.39 15.42
C PHE A 63 4.73 13.86 14.41
N GLY A 64 3.56 13.25 14.42
CA GLY A 64 2.38 13.70 13.68
C GLY A 64 2.33 13.30 12.20
N VAL A 65 3.34 12.62 11.63
CA VAL A 65 3.36 12.27 10.21
C VAL A 65 2.19 11.35 9.85
N ASP A 66 1.40 11.71 8.83
CA ASP A 66 0.39 10.81 8.26
C ASP A 66 1.05 9.89 7.20
N ILE A 67 1.74 8.89 7.71
CA ILE A 67 2.55 7.96 6.92
C ILE A 67 1.77 7.35 5.73
N PRO A 68 0.56 6.79 5.92
CA PRO A 68 -0.19 6.22 4.80
C PRO A 68 -0.59 7.24 3.74
N GLU A 69 -0.92 8.47 4.12
CA GLU A 69 -1.30 9.50 3.16
C GLU A 69 -0.08 10.00 2.38
N VAL A 70 1.08 10.16 3.01
CA VAL A 70 2.35 10.47 2.32
C VAL A 70 2.65 9.41 1.27
N PHE A 71 2.57 8.12 1.62
CA PHE A 71 2.82 7.01 0.71
C PHE A 71 1.80 6.97 -0.44
N LYS A 72 0.55 7.28 -0.17
CA LYS A 72 -0.50 7.35 -1.19
C LYS A 72 -0.24 8.46 -2.20
N VAL A 73 0.10 9.67 -1.75
CA VAL A 73 0.45 10.79 -2.63
C VAL A 73 1.65 10.41 -3.51
N TYR A 74 2.69 9.85 -2.92
CA TYR A 74 3.87 9.43 -3.67
C TYR A 74 3.59 8.32 -4.69
N ASN A 75 2.87 7.26 -4.30
CA ASN A 75 2.49 6.20 -5.22
C ASN A 75 1.62 6.73 -6.37
N ASN A 76 0.72 7.69 -6.11
CA ASN A 76 -0.05 8.36 -7.17
C ASN A 76 0.85 9.16 -8.11
N TYR A 77 1.86 9.85 -7.59
CA TYR A 77 2.86 10.53 -8.40
C TYR A 77 3.57 9.56 -9.34
N LYS A 78 4.06 8.43 -8.81
CA LYS A 78 4.74 7.41 -9.63
C LYS A 78 3.85 6.78 -10.70
N LYS A 79 2.52 6.75 -10.49
CA LYS A 79 1.55 6.26 -11.48
C LYS A 79 1.25 7.27 -12.59
N THR A 80 1.15 8.54 -12.23
CA THR A 80 0.60 9.57 -13.12
C THR A 80 1.66 10.50 -13.68
N GLU A 81 2.82 10.58 -13.03
CA GLU A 81 3.89 11.54 -13.28
C GLU A 81 3.41 13.02 -13.28
N ASN A 82 2.22 13.26 -12.71
CA ASN A 82 1.60 14.57 -12.69
C ASN A 82 2.14 15.41 -11.53
N LYS A 83 3.14 16.21 -11.82
CA LYS A 83 3.82 17.09 -10.85
C LYS A 83 2.89 18.13 -10.23
N GLU A 84 2.02 18.74 -11.03
CA GLU A 84 1.10 19.79 -10.54
C GLU A 84 0.09 19.20 -9.54
N LEU A 85 -0.50 18.06 -9.85
CA LEU A 85 -1.41 17.34 -8.96
C LEU A 85 -0.70 16.95 -7.67
N THR A 86 0.52 16.41 -7.78
CA THR A 86 1.32 15.96 -6.64
C THR A 86 1.71 17.12 -5.74
N TYR A 87 2.17 18.24 -6.33
CA TYR A 87 2.48 19.46 -5.58
C TYR A 87 1.27 19.95 -4.78
N ARG A 88 0.10 20.00 -5.44
CA ARG A 88 -1.14 20.41 -4.80
C ARG A 88 -1.52 19.47 -3.65
N ASP A 89 -1.48 18.15 -3.85
CA ASP A 89 -1.90 17.17 -2.86
C ASP A 89 -0.93 17.12 -1.66
N TYR A 90 0.37 17.29 -1.90
CA TYR A 90 1.38 17.24 -0.85
C TYR A 90 1.58 18.60 -0.15
N PHE A 91 1.72 19.70 -0.89
CA PHE A 91 2.11 20.99 -0.32
C PHE A 91 0.93 21.93 0.00
N ILE A 92 -0.24 21.72 -0.62
CA ILE A 92 -1.41 22.58 -0.40
C ILE A 92 -2.44 21.89 0.47
N TYR A 93 -2.84 20.66 0.14
CA TYR A 93 -3.93 19.97 0.83
C TYR A 93 -3.48 19.19 2.07
N MET A 94 -2.28 18.59 2.05
CA MET A 94 -1.76 17.94 3.24
C MET A 94 -1.29 18.96 4.26
N ASN A 95 -1.76 18.84 5.49
CA ASN A 95 -1.31 19.68 6.60
C ASN A 95 0.22 19.59 6.74
N GLN A 96 0.88 20.75 6.90
CA GLN A 96 2.33 20.86 7.01
C GLN A 96 2.91 19.96 8.11
N ASP A 97 2.21 19.85 9.24
CA ASP A 97 2.67 19.04 10.39
C ASP A 97 2.53 17.51 10.17
N LYS A 98 1.91 17.11 9.05
CA LYS A 98 1.70 15.70 8.70
C LYS A 98 2.60 15.19 7.59
N ARG A 99 3.47 16.04 7.04
CA ARG A 99 4.35 15.71 5.92
C ARG A 99 5.55 14.88 6.36
N ALA A 100 6.22 14.28 5.37
CA ALA A 100 7.36 13.41 5.57
C ALA A 100 8.55 14.07 6.28
N ASP A 101 8.75 15.39 6.08
CA ASP A 101 9.82 16.19 6.71
C ASP A 101 9.74 16.24 8.25
N LYS A 102 8.60 15.90 8.84
CA LYS A 102 8.44 15.82 10.30
C LYS A 102 8.97 14.53 10.90
N CYS A 103 9.38 13.56 10.07
CA CYS A 103 9.90 12.29 10.55
C CYS A 103 11.22 12.46 11.29
N GLN A 104 11.27 12.05 12.55
CA GLN A 104 12.49 12.07 13.39
C GLN A 104 13.24 10.73 13.37
N LYS A 105 12.92 9.85 12.43
CA LYS A 105 13.58 8.53 12.25
C LYS A 105 13.63 7.67 13.53
N CYS A 106 12.64 7.79 14.40
CA CYS A 106 12.60 7.03 15.68
C CYS A 106 12.39 5.52 15.50
N GLY A 107 11.96 5.05 14.34
CA GLY A 107 11.84 3.64 13.98
C GLY A 107 10.63 2.90 14.56
N ILE A 108 9.81 3.51 15.43
CA ILE A 108 8.68 2.83 16.09
C ILE A 108 7.67 2.26 15.07
N CYS A 109 7.47 2.94 13.95
CA CYS A 109 6.55 2.52 12.89
C CYS A 109 7.00 1.27 12.13
N ILE A 110 8.31 0.96 12.09
CA ILE A 110 8.87 -0.19 11.36
C ILE A 110 8.31 -1.49 11.94
N SER A 111 8.38 -1.66 13.26
CA SER A 111 7.90 -2.88 13.94
C SER A 111 6.39 -3.08 13.85
N LYS A 112 5.64 -2.01 13.57
CA LYS A 112 4.18 -2.04 13.41
C LYS A 112 3.74 -2.34 11.97
N CYS A 113 4.66 -2.26 11.00
CA CYS A 113 4.32 -2.41 9.59
C CYS A 113 4.27 -3.89 9.18
N PRO A 114 3.09 -4.45 8.82
CA PRO A 114 2.99 -5.84 8.37
C PRO A 114 3.59 -6.06 6.97
N GLN A 115 3.90 -4.99 6.25
CA GLN A 115 4.59 -5.04 4.96
C GLN A 115 6.12 -4.90 5.10
N HIS A 116 6.64 -4.78 6.32
CA HIS A 116 8.06 -4.63 6.61
C HIS A 116 8.75 -3.48 5.86
N ILE A 117 8.01 -2.36 5.64
CA ILE A 117 8.54 -1.17 5.00
C ILE A 117 9.49 -0.46 5.97
N ASP A 118 10.67 -0.08 5.52
CA ASP A 118 11.52 0.88 6.25
C ASP A 118 10.94 2.29 6.09
N ILE A 119 9.93 2.56 6.91
CA ILE A 119 9.13 3.78 6.80
C ILE A 119 9.96 5.05 6.92
N PRO A 120 10.92 5.19 7.88
CA PRO A 120 11.75 6.39 7.98
C PRO A 120 12.61 6.66 6.74
N GLU A 121 13.22 5.62 6.18
CA GLU A 121 14.03 5.74 4.97
C GLU A 121 13.18 6.14 3.76
N GLU A 122 12.04 5.50 3.60
CA GLU A 122 11.12 5.83 2.50
C GLU A 122 10.55 7.25 2.63
N LEU A 123 10.22 7.71 3.84
CA LEU A 123 9.73 9.08 4.06
C LEU A 123 10.79 10.12 3.69
N GLU A 124 12.07 9.88 3.99
CA GLU A 124 13.18 10.76 3.61
C GLU A 124 13.32 10.86 2.09
N LYS A 125 13.40 9.71 1.39
CA LYS A 125 13.48 9.66 -0.07
C LYS A 125 12.29 10.36 -0.75
N ILE A 126 11.10 10.12 -0.24
CA ILE A 126 9.87 10.75 -0.73
C ILE A 126 9.95 12.27 -0.57
N HIS A 127 10.35 12.76 0.59
CA HIS A 127 10.45 14.19 0.84
C HIS A 127 11.44 14.84 -0.11
N GLU A 128 12.65 14.30 -0.24
CA GLU A 128 13.68 14.80 -1.15
C GLU A 128 13.20 14.86 -2.61
N GLU A 129 12.53 13.81 -3.07
CA GLU A 129 12.00 13.76 -4.43
C GLU A 129 10.87 14.77 -4.63
N LEU A 130 9.90 14.85 -3.70
CA LEU A 130 8.74 15.74 -3.83
C LEU A 130 9.11 17.22 -3.71
N VAL A 131 10.16 17.58 -2.98
CA VAL A 131 10.67 18.96 -2.93
C VAL A 131 11.33 19.36 -4.25
N SER A 132 11.78 18.40 -5.04
CA SER A 132 12.46 18.64 -6.32
C SER A 132 11.51 18.78 -7.53
N ILE A 133 10.21 18.56 -7.34
CA ILE A 133 9.21 18.69 -8.41
C ILE A 133 8.61 20.08 -8.47
#